data_a62945be33cccd63654bc8f52092412a
#
_entry.id   a62945be33cccd63654bc8f52092412a
#
_cell.length_a   1.000
_cell.length_b   1.000
_cell.length_c   1.000
_cell.angle_alpha   90.00
_cell.angle_beta   90.00
_cell.angle_gamma   90.00
#
_symmetry.space_group_name_H-M   'P 1'
#
loop_
_entity.id
_entity.type
_entity.pdbx_description
1 polymer ?
#
loop_
_entity_poly.entity_id
_entity_poly.type
_entity_poly.pdbx_seq_one_letter_code
_entity_poly.pdbx_strand_id
1 'polypeptide(L)'
;MPRPMTMAEKILAAHAHLDEVEPGQLIECDLDLVLANDVTAPIAIREFRKIGVEHVFEPERVVLVPDHYVPNKDIKSAKQAKIVRDFAREQGIAHYYEVGRMGVEHALLPEQGVVGAGDLVIGADSHTCTYGALGAFATGVGSTDASVAFATGKAWFKVPETLLFRIEGELAPGVTGKDVILHIIGMIGVDGALYQAMEFTGSAIRSMDMDERMSIANMAIEAGGKAGLIEVDDVTRAYMDGRTERPYVEYHSDPDAAYARVYDIDAATIQPTVAFPHLPSNTRPAAQARDVVIDQAVIGSCTNGRIADMRQAACVLRGRKVHPCVRCIVIPATQKVYRQCIEEGLMDVFLDANCAVSTPTCGPCLGGYMGILAAGERAVATTNRNFVGRMGDPTSEVYLSSPAVAAASAVLGHIGLPEDLD
;
A
#
# COMPACT_ATOMS: atom_id res chain seq x y z
N MET A 1 8.95 16.56 33.65
CA MET A 1 8.10 15.57 32.95
C MET A 1 8.67 15.44 31.54
N PRO A 2 8.74 14.25 30.98
CA PRO A 2 9.17 14.12 29.58
C PRO A 2 8.27 14.95 28.67
N ARG A 3 8.80 15.38 27.54
CA ARG A 3 8.06 16.13 26.52
C ARG A 3 6.91 15.25 25.97
N PRO A 4 5.71 15.79 25.75
CA PRO A 4 4.68 15.08 25.03
C PRO A 4 5.13 14.74 23.60
N MET A 5 4.95 13.48 23.18
CA MET A 5 5.42 12.95 21.89
C MET A 5 4.26 12.40 21.07
N THR A 6 4.37 12.54 19.75
CA THR A 6 3.51 11.84 18.80
C THR A 6 3.85 10.35 18.76
N MET A 7 2.96 9.55 18.20
CA MET A 7 3.18 8.11 18.00
C MET A 7 4.47 7.85 17.21
N ALA A 8 4.72 8.62 16.14
CA ALA A 8 5.95 8.53 15.35
C ALA A 8 7.21 8.77 16.21
N GLU A 9 7.21 9.81 17.03
CA GLU A 9 8.32 10.14 17.92
C GLU A 9 8.57 9.06 18.95
N LYS A 10 7.50 8.49 19.56
CA LYS A 10 7.63 7.41 20.57
C LYS A 10 8.24 6.14 19.98
N ILE A 11 7.80 5.73 18.79
CA ILE A 11 8.35 4.54 18.13
C ILE A 11 9.85 4.78 17.82
N LEU A 12 10.18 5.92 17.25
CA LEU A 12 11.58 6.26 16.93
C LEU A 12 12.47 6.39 18.17
N ALA A 13 11.97 7.00 19.27
CA ALA A 13 12.68 7.11 20.53
C ALA A 13 13.01 5.73 21.11
N ALA A 14 12.03 4.82 21.12
CA ALA A 14 12.19 3.46 21.64
C ALA A 14 13.27 2.70 20.87
N HIS A 15 13.29 2.80 19.53
CA HIS A 15 14.27 2.11 18.68
C HIS A 15 15.65 2.78 18.63
N ALA A 16 15.73 4.06 19.05
CA ALA A 16 16.99 4.76 19.27
C ALA A 16 17.52 4.60 20.71
N HIS A 17 16.80 3.89 21.58
CA HIS A 17 17.12 3.73 23.01
C HIS A 17 17.21 5.08 23.76
N LEU A 18 16.34 6.01 23.37
CA LEU A 18 16.23 7.34 23.97
C LEU A 18 14.90 7.48 24.74
N ASP A 19 14.92 8.25 25.82
CA ASP A 19 13.70 8.54 26.59
C ASP A 19 12.74 9.46 25.82
N GLU A 20 13.30 10.37 25.02
CA GLU A 20 12.54 11.32 24.18
C GLU A 20 13.35 11.70 22.92
N VAL A 21 12.64 12.09 21.88
CA VAL A 21 13.19 12.67 20.65
C VAL A 21 12.39 13.90 20.24
N GLU A 22 12.93 14.72 19.38
CA GLU A 22 12.23 15.91 18.84
C GLU A 22 12.38 16.00 17.33
N PRO A 23 11.39 16.61 16.63
CA PRO A 23 11.46 16.79 15.17
C PRO A 23 12.74 17.48 14.74
N GLY A 24 13.35 16.96 13.70
CA GLY A 24 14.63 17.46 13.16
C GLY A 24 15.88 16.80 13.76
N GLN A 25 15.77 16.11 14.89
CA GLN A 25 16.87 15.35 15.50
C GLN A 25 17.31 14.22 14.58
N LEU A 26 18.65 14.03 14.45
CA LEU A 26 19.24 12.87 13.77
C LEU A 26 19.51 11.79 14.80
N ILE A 27 18.98 10.61 14.55
CA ILE A 27 19.09 9.43 15.44
C ILE A 27 19.44 8.19 14.63
N GLU A 28 20.12 7.25 15.25
CA GLU A 28 20.29 5.88 14.74
C GLU A 28 19.32 4.96 15.49
N CYS A 29 18.60 4.13 14.74
CA CYS A 29 17.60 3.22 15.28
C CYS A 29 17.93 1.78 14.92
N ASP A 30 17.66 0.86 15.83
CA ASP A 30 17.58 -0.57 15.54
C ASP A 30 16.30 -0.86 14.76
N LEU A 31 16.35 -1.78 13.80
CA LEU A 31 15.24 -2.13 12.92
C LEU A 31 14.63 -3.47 13.32
N ASP A 32 13.30 -3.57 13.31
CA ASP A 32 12.60 -4.85 13.48
C ASP A 32 12.56 -5.65 12.18
N LEU A 33 12.38 -4.98 11.05
CA LEU A 33 12.29 -5.63 9.74
C LEU A 33 12.95 -4.79 8.64
N VAL A 34 13.58 -5.48 7.70
CA VAL A 34 14.09 -4.91 6.46
C VAL A 34 13.53 -5.70 5.27
N LEU A 35 12.76 -5.01 4.41
CA LEU A 35 12.05 -5.61 3.29
C LEU A 35 12.69 -5.25 1.95
N ALA A 36 12.71 -6.20 1.00
CA ALA A 36 12.98 -5.93 -0.42
C ALA A 36 12.25 -6.93 -1.33
N ASN A 37 11.99 -6.51 -2.56
CA ASN A 37 11.26 -7.28 -3.57
C ASN A 37 12.15 -7.65 -4.79
N ASP A 38 11.58 -8.31 -5.79
CA ASP A 38 12.33 -8.77 -6.97
C ASP A 38 12.81 -7.64 -7.91
N VAL A 39 12.36 -6.39 -7.71
CA VAL A 39 12.90 -5.21 -8.39
C VAL A 39 14.11 -4.65 -7.67
N THR A 40 14.04 -4.54 -6.35
CA THR A 40 14.98 -3.78 -5.51
C THR A 40 16.00 -4.66 -4.80
N ALA A 41 15.64 -5.89 -4.41
CA ALA A 41 16.54 -6.82 -3.74
C ALA A 41 17.78 -7.18 -4.56
N PRO A 42 17.75 -7.40 -5.88
CA PRO A 42 18.97 -7.68 -6.65
C PRO A 42 20.01 -6.57 -6.56
N ILE A 43 19.56 -5.31 -6.45
CA ILE A 43 20.42 -4.14 -6.25
C ILE A 43 20.97 -4.15 -4.82
N ALA A 44 20.10 -4.29 -3.82
CA ALA A 44 20.49 -4.33 -2.42
C ALA A 44 21.47 -5.46 -2.12
N ILE A 45 21.26 -6.67 -2.65
CA ILE A 45 22.16 -7.83 -2.51
C ILE A 45 23.52 -7.55 -3.12
N ARG A 46 23.57 -6.92 -4.31
CA ARG A 46 24.83 -6.54 -4.94
C ARG A 46 25.62 -5.55 -4.08
N GLU A 47 24.96 -4.55 -3.52
CA GLU A 47 25.59 -3.54 -2.65
C GLU A 47 25.97 -4.15 -1.30
N PHE A 48 25.14 -5.02 -0.71
CA PHE A 48 25.44 -5.79 0.49
C PHE A 48 26.78 -6.57 0.37
N ARG A 49 26.97 -7.27 -0.75
CA ARG A 49 28.20 -8.03 -1.00
C ARG A 49 29.45 -7.14 -1.07
N LYS A 50 29.32 -5.85 -1.39
CA LYS A 50 30.46 -4.90 -1.40
C LYS A 50 30.83 -4.40 -0.01
N ILE A 51 29.91 -4.48 0.97
CA ILE A 51 30.19 -4.08 2.37
C ILE A 51 31.24 -5.00 2.99
N GLY A 52 31.32 -6.26 2.53
CA GLY A 52 32.34 -7.23 2.99
C GLY A 52 31.92 -7.98 4.26
N VAL A 53 30.64 -7.98 4.63
CA VAL A 53 30.08 -8.86 5.66
C VAL A 53 29.61 -10.16 5.01
N GLU A 54 29.71 -11.27 5.74
CA GLU A 54 29.37 -12.60 5.24
C GLU A 54 27.86 -12.88 5.41
N HIS A 55 27.24 -12.40 6.49
CA HIS A 55 25.86 -12.70 6.86
C HIS A 55 25.05 -11.43 7.06
N VAL A 56 23.75 -11.54 6.80
CA VAL A 56 22.79 -10.51 7.22
C VAL A 56 22.73 -10.44 8.74
N PHE A 57 22.36 -9.27 9.29
CA PHE A 57 22.37 -9.04 10.73
C PHE A 57 21.51 -10.06 11.51
N GLU A 58 20.35 -10.40 10.98
CA GLU A 58 19.42 -11.36 11.57
C GLU A 58 18.49 -11.90 10.49
N PRO A 59 18.60 -13.19 10.08
CA PRO A 59 17.81 -13.75 8.96
C PRO A 59 16.29 -13.70 9.15
N GLU A 60 15.82 -13.70 10.41
CA GLU A 60 14.39 -13.63 10.75
C GLU A 60 13.81 -12.21 10.61
N ARG A 61 14.67 -11.20 10.54
CA ARG A 61 14.28 -9.80 10.38
C ARG A 61 14.49 -9.27 8.95
N VAL A 62 14.93 -10.13 8.04
CA VAL A 62 15.02 -9.81 6.62
C VAL A 62 13.91 -10.50 5.87
N VAL A 63 13.20 -9.72 5.06
CA VAL A 63 12.02 -10.18 4.31
C VAL A 63 12.26 -9.99 2.82
N LEU A 64 12.07 -11.04 2.03
CA LEU A 64 12.23 -10.99 0.59
C LEU A 64 10.97 -11.51 -0.11
N VAL A 65 10.31 -10.65 -0.86
CA VAL A 65 9.05 -10.95 -1.55
C VAL A 65 9.18 -10.69 -3.04
N PRO A 66 9.37 -11.71 -3.88
CA PRO A 66 9.19 -11.55 -5.32
C PRO A 66 7.70 -11.43 -5.64
N ASP A 67 7.24 -10.23 -6.03
CA ASP A 67 5.83 -9.95 -6.30
C ASP A 67 5.58 -9.06 -7.52
N HIS A 68 6.62 -8.44 -8.09
CA HIS A 68 6.47 -7.50 -9.19
C HIS A 68 6.50 -8.16 -10.57
N TYR A 69 7.38 -9.15 -10.77
CA TYR A 69 7.60 -9.81 -12.05
C TYR A 69 7.26 -11.30 -12.04
N VAL A 70 6.53 -11.73 -11.05
CA VAL A 70 6.16 -13.14 -10.87
C VAL A 70 4.67 -13.40 -11.15
N PRO A 71 4.33 -14.60 -11.70
CA PRO A 71 5.26 -15.56 -12.32
C PRO A 71 6.08 -14.90 -13.43
N ASN A 72 7.36 -15.27 -13.55
CA ASN A 72 8.31 -14.48 -14.33
C ASN A 72 7.87 -14.22 -15.79
N LYS A 73 7.80 -12.97 -16.19
CA LYS A 73 7.34 -12.54 -17.54
C LYS A 73 8.36 -12.78 -18.65
N ASP A 74 9.65 -12.81 -18.32
CA ASP A 74 10.76 -12.98 -19.27
C ASP A 74 12.01 -13.54 -18.58
N ILE A 75 13.06 -13.81 -19.39
CA ILE A 75 14.35 -14.34 -18.88
C ILE A 75 15.03 -13.36 -17.91
N LYS A 76 14.88 -12.04 -18.12
CA LYS A 76 15.50 -11.02 -17.27
C LYS A 76 14.87 -11.04 -15.88
N SER A 77 13.56 -11.07 -15.79
CA SER A 77 12.83 -11.17 -14.52
C SER A 77 13.11 -12.51 -13.81
N ALA A 78 13.20 -13.62 -14.55
CA ALA A 78 13.58 -14.91 -13.99
C ALA A 78 15.00 -14.90 -13.37
N LYS A 79 15.95 -14.17 -13.98
CA LYS A 79 17.29 -13.98 -13.39
C LYS A 79 17.24 -13.17 -12.11
N GLN A 80 16.42 -12.11 -12.05
CA GLN A 80 16.23 -11.30 -10.84
C GLN A 80 15.62 -12.15 -9.70
N ALA A 81 14.53 -12.86 -9.97
CA ALA A 81 13.91 -13.74 -8.98
C ALA A 81 14.87 -14.83 -8.49
N LYS A 82 15.74 -15.36 -9.39
CA LYS A 82 16.76 -16.33 -9.01
C LYS A 82 17.81 -15.74 -8.06
N ILE A 83 18.25 -14.50 -8.28
CA ILE A 83 19.22 -13.82 -7.38
C ILE A 83 18.62 -13.71 -5.97
N VAL A 84 17.36 -13.29 -5.85
CA VAL A 84 16.66 -13.16 -4.58
C VAL A 84 16.54 -14.50 -3.88
N ARG A 85 16.11 -15.54 -4.60
CA ARG A 85 15.97 -16.90 -4.08
C ARG A 85 17.28 -17.49 -3.59
N ASP A 86 18.34 -17.34 -4.40
CA ASP A 86 19.66 -17.88 -4.05
C ASP A 86 20.22 -17.19 -2.79
N PHE A 87 20.05 -15.87 -2.68
CA PHE A 87 20.45 -15.10 -1.51
C PHE A 87 19.63 -15.50 -0.26
N ALA A 88 18.31 -15.68 -0.40
CA ALA A 88 17.48 -16.15 0.71
C ALA A 88 17.97 -17.50 1.26
N ARG A 89 18.36 -18.41 0.39
CA ARG A 89 18.91 -19.73 0.77
C ARG A 89 20.30 -19.61 1.37
N GLU A 90 21.19 -18.80 0.78
CA GLU A 90 22.54 -18.54 1.25
C GLU A 90 22.53 -17.97 2.66
N GLN A 91 21.62 -17.04 2.95
CA GLN A 91 21.53 -16.34 4.22
C GLN A 91 20.57 -17.00 5.23
N GLY A 92 19.87 -18.06 4.87
CA GLY A 92 18.92 -18.72 5.75
C GLY A 92 17.68 -17.87 6.07
N ILE A 93 17.28 -16.97 5.17
CA ILE A 93 16.14 -16.07 5.38
C ILE A 93 14.84 -16.86 5.40
N ALA A 94 14.14 -16.82 6.53
CA ALA A 94 12.87 -17.54 6.73
C ALA A 94 11.71 -16.89 5.97
N HIS A 95 11.67 -15.56 5.93
CA HIS A 95 10.61 -14.78 5.29
C HIS A 95 10.90 -14.55 3.80
N TYR A 96 11.00 -15.65 3.05
CA TYR A 96 11.06 -15.66 1.60
C TYR A 96 9.80 -16.31 1.01
N TYR A 97 9.08 -15.58 0.18
CA TYR A 97 7.77 -16.01 -0.33
C TYR A 97 7.82 -16.30 -1.83
N GLU A 98 8.17 -17.54 -2.18
CA GLU A 98 8.25 -18.03 -3.57
C GLU A 98 6.87 -18.13 -4.23
N VAL A 99 6.83 -18.15 -5.56
CA VAL A 99 5.62 -18.43 -6.37
C VAL A 99 4.88 -19.66 -5.83
N GLY A 100 3.57 -19.49 -5.59
CA GLY A 100 2.71 -20.47 -4.90
C GLY A 100 2.46 -20.12 -3.42
N ARG A 101 3.33 -19.36 -2.77
CA ARG A 101 3.12 -18.73 -1.47
C ARG A 101 3.18 -17.20 -1.58
N MET A 102 3.10 -16.69 -2.79
CA MET A 102 3.27 -15.29 -3.13
C MET A 102 2.07 -14.44 -2.76
N GLY A 103 2.31 -13.16 -2.64
CA GLY A 103 1.33 -12.09 -2.51
C GLY A 103 2.03 -10.77 -2.74
N VAL A 104 1.28 -9.73 -3.01
CA VAL A 104 1.82 -8.37 -3.03
C VAL A 104 2.32 -8.03 -1.62
N GLU A 105 3.58 -7.67 -1.49
CA GLU A 105 4.30 -7.58 -0.21
C GLU A 105 3.54 -6.82 0.88
N HIS A 106 2.93 -5.67 0.54
CA HIS A 106 2.21 -4.84 1.51
C HIS A 106 0.80 -5.34 1.87
N ALA A 107 0.32 -6.40 1.25
CA ALA A 107 -0.84 -7.16 1.69
C ALA A 107 -0.41 -8.46 2.37
N LEU A 108 0.65 -9.09 1.87
CA LEU A 108 1.13 -10.38 2.34
C LEU A 108 1.71 -10.31 3.76
N LEU A 109 2.56 -9.34 4.07
CA LEU A 109 3.25 -9.29 5.36
C LEU A 109 2.29 -9.04 6.54
N PRO A 110 1.31 -8.13 6.45
CA PRO A 110 0.24 -8.03 7.45
C PRO A 110 -0.56 -9.33 7.60
N GLU A 111 -0.91 -9.98 6.48
CA GLU A 111 -1.65 -11.24 6.49
C GLU A 111 -0.90 -12.38 7.18
N GLN A 112 0.43 -12.41 7.03
CA GLN A 112 1.32 -13.41 7.63
C GLN A 112 1.74 -13.06 9.06
N GLY A 113 1.32 -11.91 9.62
CA GLY A 113 1.68 -11.46 10.95
C GLY A 113 3.17 -11.14 11.14
N VAL A 114 3.89 -10.90 10.04
CA VAL A 114 5.34 -10.59 10.08
C VAL A 114 5.58 -9.21 10.68
N VAL A 115 4.66 -8.27 10.46
CA VAL A 115 4.69 -6.92 11.03
C VAL A 115 3.72 -6.84 12.20
N GLY A 116 4.14 -6.25 13.31
CA GLY A 116 3.33 -5.97 14.49
C GLY A 116 3.27 -4.48 14.83
N ALA A 117 2.41 -4.16 15.80
CA ALA A 117 2.33 -2.79 16.32
C ALA A 117 3.65 -2.37 16.97
N GLY A 118 4.01 -1.11 16.80
CA GLY A 118 5.22 -0.53 17.37
C GLY A 118 6.51 -0.89 16.66
N ASP A 119 6.48 -1.73 15.61
CA ASP A 119 7.68 -2.06 14.84
C ASP A 119 8.26 -0.83 14.12
N LEU A 120 9.56 -0.84 13.96
CA LEU A 120 10.28 0.03 13.04
C LEU A 120 10.71 -0.75 11.81
N VAL A 121 10.07 -0.47 10.68
CA VAL A 121 10.24 -1.22 9.42
C VAL A 121 10.78 -0.31 8.32
N ILE A 122 11.81 -0.74 7.62
CA ILE A 122 12.18 -0.12 6.36
C ILE A 122 12.04 -1.12 5.20
N GLY A 123 11.63 -0.63 4.06
CA GLY A 123 11.54 -1.43 2.84
C GLY A 123 12.15 -0.72 1.65
N ALA A 124 12.78 -1.49 0.77
CA ALA A 124 13.22 -0.97 -0.52
C ALA A 124 12.04 -0.81 -1.49
N ASP A 125 10.87 -0.47 -0.95
CA ASP A 125 9.66 -0.10 -1.68
C ASP A 125 8.97 1.09 -1.01
N SER A 126 8.45 2.01 -1.81
CA SER A 126 7.85 3.26 -1.30
C SER A 126 6.61 3.03 -0.46
N HIS A 127 5.82 1.98 -0.76
CA HIS A 127 4.55 1.71 -0.07
C HIS A 127 4.72 0.91 1.23
N THR A 128 5.95 0.74 1.72
CA THR A 128 6.24 0.19 3.05
C THR A 128 5.45 0.91 4.16
N CYS A 129 5.08 2.19 3.95
CA CYS A 129 4.23 2.96 4.86
C CYS A 129 2.86 2.31 5.15
N THR A 130 2.41 1.35 4.35
CA THR A 130 1.17 0.57 4.57
C THR A 130 1.07 0.00 5.98
N TYR A 131 2.20 -0.42 6.55
CA TYR A 131 2.21 -1.08 7.86
C TYR A 131 1.90 -0.14 9.03
N GLY A 132 1.88 1.16 8.78
CA GLY A 132 1.40 2.14 9.77
C GLY A 132 -0.08 1.98 10.12
N ALA A 133 -0.86 1.30 9.30
CA ALA A 133 -2.23 0.88 9.65
C ALA A 133 -2.28 -0.12 10.82
N LEU A 134 -1.17 -0.85 11.07
CA LEU A 134 -1.00 -1.74 12.23
C LEU A 134 -0.38 -1.04 13.43
N GLY A 135 -0.10 0.25 13.34
CA GLY A 135 0.59 0.99 14.40
C GLY A 135 2.12 0.87 14.36
N ALA A 136 2.72 0.46 13.24
CA ALA A 136 4.15 0.41 13.01
C ALA A 136 4.66 1.72 12.38
N PHE A 137 5.87 2.17 12.73
CA PHE A 137 6.54 3.18 11.92
C PHE A 137 7.26 2.50 10.77
N ALA A 138 6.70 2.62 9.58
CA ALA A 138 7.19 1.95 8.40
C ALA A 138 7.42 2.93 7.25
N THR A 139 8.56 2.83 6.57
CA THR A 139 8.93 3.79 5.52
C THR A 139 9.74 3.15 4.40
N GLY A 140 9.57 3.68 3.19
CA GLY A 140 10.38 3.32 2.04
C GLY A 140 11.76 3.96 2.06
N VAL A 141 12.77 3.20 1.63
CA VAL A 141 14.16 3.63 1.49
C VAL A 141 14.75 3.18 0.16
N GLY A 142 15.91 3.69 -0.21
CA GLY A 142 16.63 3.23 -1.39
C GLY A 142 17.22 1.83 -1.21
N SER A 143 17.47 1.11 -2.32
CA SER A 143 18.09 -0.23 -2.27
C SER A 143 19.47 -0.21 -1.63
N THR A 144 20.20 0.90 -1.70
CA THR A 144 21.51 1.07 -1.03
C THR A 144 21.34 1.14 0.48
N ASP A 145 20.35 1.90 0.97
CA ASP A 145 20.07 1.96 2.41
C ASP A 145 19.62 0.60 2.95
N ALA A 146 18.76 -0.10 2.21
CA ALA A 146 18.36 -1.46 2.55
C ALA A 146 19.55 -2.43 2.61
N SER A 147 20.58 -2.25 1.74
CA SER A 147 21.79 -3.09 1.77
C SER A 147 22.61 -2.90 3.04
N VAL A 148 22.71 -1.66 3.53
CA VAL A 148 23.37 -1.35 4.81
C VAL A 148 22.55 -1.93 5.96
N ALA A 149 21.23 -1.79 5.91
CA ALA A 149 20.35 -2.35 6.92
C ALA A 149 20.40 -3.90 6.96
N PHE A 150 20.52 -4.58 5.83
CA PHE A 150 20.76 -6.04 5.80
C PHE A 150 22.05 -6.42 6.56
N ALA A 151 23.07 -5.57 6.49
CA ALA A 151 24.35 -5.82 7.14
C ALA A 151 24.35 -5.49 8.63
N THR A 152 23.64 -4.45 9.05
CA THR A 152 23.78 -3.83 10.37
C THR A 152 22.56 -3.96 11.27
N GLY A 153 21.36 -4.18 10.70
CA GLY A 153 20.10 -4.10 11.43
C GLY A 153 19.71 -2.70 11.87
N LYS A 154 20.37 -1.68 11.30
CA LYS A 154 20.21 -0.28 11.72
C LYS A 154 19.95 0.65 10.56
N ALA A 155 19.27 1.75 10.86
CA ALA A 155 19.15 2.90 9.99
C ALA A 155 19.17 4.20 10.80
N TRP A 156 19.60 5.28 10.16
CA TRP A 156 19.49 6.58 10.76
C TRP A 156 18.25 7.32 10.21
N PHE A 157 17.64 8.12 11.07
CA PHE A 157 16.48 8.92 10.74
C PHE A 157 16.69 10.37 11.19
N LYS A 158 16.20 11.28 10.40
CA LYS A 158 15.81 12.59 10.90
C LYS A 158 14.38 12.46 11.42
N VAL A 159 14.14 12.67 12.71
CA VAL A 159 12.80 12.57 13.29
C VAL A 159 11.84 13.49 12.52
N PRO A 160 10.77 12.97 11.91
CA PRO A 160 9.83 13.79 11.16
C PRO A 160 8.91 14.58 12.09
N GLU A 161 8.45 15.73 11.64
CA GLU A 161 7.23 16.34 12.17
C GLU A 161 6.02 15.47 11.82
N THR A 162 4.93 15.60 12.57
CA THR A 162 3.68 14.86 12.31
C THR A 162 2.56 15.82 11.90
N LEU A 163 1.84 15.44 10.84
CA LEU A 163 0.55 16.03 10.46
C LEU A 163 -0.57 15.16 11.03
N LEU A 164 -1.57 15.76 11.65
CA LEU A 164 -2.74 15.06 12.15
C LEU A 164 -3.94 15.29 11.22
N PHE A 165 -4.53 14.20 10.74
CA PHE A 165 -5.78 14.20 9.99
C PHE A 165 -6.87 13.60 10.86
N ARG A 166 -7.80 14.43 11.34
CA ARG A 166 -8.95 14.02 12.13
C ARG A 166 -10.18 14.00 11.25
N ILE A 167 -10.67 12.80 10.96
CA ILE A 167 -11.83 12.57 10.09
C ILE A 167 -13.01 12.17 10.97
N GLU A 168 -13.93 13.09 11.19
CA GLU A 168 -15.08 12.88 12.08
C GLU A 168 -16.39 12.75 11.27
N GLY A 169 -17.34 12.03 11.85
CA GLY A 169 -18.64 11.77 11.24
C GLY A 169 -18.71 10.41 10.57
N GLU A 170 -19.69 10.23 9.71
CA GLU A 170 -19.95 9.01 8.94
C GLU A 170 -19.65 9.25 7.46
N LEU A 171 -18.99 8.30 6.82
CA LEU A 171 -18.76 8.34 5.37
C LEU A 171 -20.10 8.13 4.62
N ALA A 172 -20.26 8.83 3.51
CA ALA A 172 -21.38 8.59 2.62
C ALA A 172 -21.36 7.16 2.05
N PRO A 173 -22.51 6.57 1.72
CA PRO A 173 -22.58 5.25 1.09
C PRO A 173 -21.70 5.18 -0.17
N GLY A 174 -20.90 4.12 -0.29
CA GLY A 174 -20.00 3.90 -1.42
C GLY A 174 -18.65 4.64 -1.32
N VAL A 175 -18.44 5.47 -0.31
CA VAL A 175 -17.13 6.08 0.00
C VAL A 175 -16.30 5.11 0.84
N THR A 176 -15.03 4.98 0.52
CA THR A 176 -14.09 4.02 1.12
C THR A 176 -12.81 4.71 1.60
N GLY A 177 -11.94 3.98 2.28
CA GLY A 177 -10.61 4.46 2.65
C GLY A 177 -9.79 4.98 1.46
N LYS A 178 -10.02 4.43 0.25
CA LYS A 178 -9.41 4.94 -0.99
C LYS A 178 -9.87 6.37 -1.31
N ASP A 179 -11.15 6.64 -1.18
CA ASP A 179 -11.70 7.97 -1.44
C ASP A 179 -11.22 8.98 -0.39
N VAL A 180 -11.12 8.55 0.87
CA VAL A 180 -10.59 9.37 1.98
C VAL A 180 -9.15 9.81 1.69
N ILE A 181 -8.27 8.87 1.34
CA ILE A 181 -6.86 9.25 1.09
C ILE A 181 -6.69 10.05 -0.20
N LEU A 182 -7.47 9.76 -1.25
CA LEU A 182 -7.47 10.58 -2.46
C LEU A 182 -7.97 12.01 -2.19
N HIS A 183 -9.00 12.17 -1.35
CA HIS A 183 -9.48 13.48 -0.90
C HIS A 183 -8.36 14.24 -0.18
N ILE A 184 -7.65 13.60 0.76
CA ILE A 184 -6.54 14.21 1.51
C ILE A 184 -5.40 14.62 0.56
N ILE A 185 -4.98 13.73 -0.35
CA ILE A 185 -3.92 14.04 -1.32
C ILE A 185 -4.34 15.19 -2.25
N GLY A 186 -5.61 15.21 -2.66
CA GLY A 186 -6.17 16.33 -3.43
C GLY A 186 -6.14 17.65 -2.69
N MET A 187 -6.34 17.63 -1.37
CA MET A 187 -6.35 18.81 -0.51
C MET A 187 -4.95 19.38 -0.25
N ILE A 188 -3.95 18.50 -0.01
CA ILE A 188 -2.60 18.95 0.41
C ILE A 188 -1.55 18.89 -0.71
N GLY A 189 -1.83 18.20 -1.83
CA GLY A 189 -0.88 18.00 -2.92
C GLY A 189 0.06 16.81 -2.72
N VAL A 190 0.86 16.49 -3.74
CA VAL A 190 1.81 15.34 -3.72
C VAL A 190 3.04 15.58 -2.84
N ASP A 191 3.26 16.78 -2.39
CA ASP A 191 4.38 17.21 -1.53
C ASP A 191 3.91 17.85 -0.20
N GLY A 192 2.60 17.82 0.06
CA GLY A 192 2.00 18.47 1.23
C GLY A 192 2.41 17.86 2.58
N ALA A 193 2.92 16.63 2.58
CA ALA A 193 3.48 15.96 3.76
C ALA A 193 4.96 15.59 3.57
N LEU A 194 5.68 16.33 2.72
CA LEU A 194 7.05 15.99 2.36
C LEU A 194 7.95 15.80 3.60
N TYR A 195 8.47 14.57 3.77
CA TYR A 195 9.28 14.14 4.90
C TYR A 195 8.58 14.20 6.27
N GLN A 196 7.26 14.31 6.34
CA GLN A 196 6.48 14.31 7.58
C GLN A 196 5.80 12.95 7.80
N ALA A 197 5.49 12.61 9.05
CA ALA A 197 4.57 11.52 9.35
C ALA A 197 3.13 12.03 9.21
N MET A 198 2.24 11.19 8.72
CA MET A 198 0.81 11.46 8.63
C MET A 198 0.08 10.55 9.62
N GLU A 199 -0.59 11.12 10.59
CA GLU A 199 -1.38 10.39 11.58
C GLU A 199 -2.88 10.58 11.30
N PHE A 200 -3.62 9.47 11.20
CA PHE A 200 -5.04 9.47 10.86
C PHE A 200 -5.87 9.02 12.04
N THR A 201 -6.88 9.79 12.41
CA THR A 201 -7.76 9.53 13.55
C THR A 201 -9.18 10.03 13.28
N GLY A 202 -10.06 9.86 14.24
CA GLY A 202 -11.46 10.30 14.16
C GLY A 202 -12.44 9.14 14.08
N SER A 203 -13.72 9.45 14.19
CA SER A 203 -14.78 8.44 14.22
C SER A 203 -14.87 7.66 12.91
N ALA A 204 -14.65 8.32 11.76
CA ALA A 204 -14.64 7.67 10.46
C ALA A 204 -13.50 6.64 10.34
N ILE A 205 -12.28 6.96 10.81
CA ILE A 205 -11.16 6.01 10.81
C ILE A 205 -11.43 4.83 11.73
N ARG A 206 -11.98 5.07 12.92
CA ARG A 206 -12.31 3.99 13.86
C ARG A 206 -13.39 3.03 13.35
N SER A 207 -14.30 3.50 12.49
CA SER A 207 -15.34 2.66 11.89
C SER A 207 -14.87 1.80 10.73
N MET A 208 -13.70 2.08 10.15
CA MET A 208 -13.11 1.33 9.02
C MET A 208 -12.56 -0.02 9.45
N ASP A 209 -12.67 -1.00 8.57
CA ASP A 209 -11.93 -2.25 8.69
C ASP A 209 -10.43 -2.06 8.35
N MET A 210 -9.63 -3.11 8.56
CA MET A 210 -8.19 -3.03 8.32
C MET A 210 -7.81 -2.88 6.86
N ASP A 211 -8.62 -3.39 5.93
CA ASP A 211 -8.36 -3.28 4.49
C ASP A 211 -8.44 -1.82 4.04
N GLU A 212 -9.41 -1.07 4.55
CA GLU A 212 -9.57 0.37 4.31
C GLU A 212 -8.45 1.19 4.97
N ARG A 213 -8.10 0.89 6.24
CA ARG A 213 -7.00 1.56 6.96
C ARG A 213 -5.66 1.35 6.26
N MET A 214 -5.40 0.15 5.74
CA MET A 214 -4.20 -0.15 4.96
C MET A 214 -4.17 0.62 3.65
N SER A 215 -5.32 0.87 3.00
CA SER A 215 -5.40 1.70 1.80
C SER A 215 -5.01 3.16 2.09
N ILE A 216 -5.44 3.71 3.23
CA ILE A 216 -5.07 5.06 3.67
C ILE A 216 -3.57 5.15 3.95
N ALA A 217 -3.04 4.27 4.80
CA ALA A 217 -1.63 4.26 5.16
C ALA A 217 -0.72 4.03 3.94
N ASN A 218 -1.14 3.14 3.01
CA ASN A 218 -0.41 2.84 1.77
C ASN A 218 -0.14 4.09 0.94
N MET A 219 -1.13 4.97 0.81
CA MET A 219 -1.03 6.15 -0.05
C MET A 219 -0.49 7.40 0.65
N ALA A 220 -0.06 7.32 1.91
CA ALA A 220 0.59 8.44 2.58
C ALA A 220 1.84 8.94 1.85
N ILE A 221 2.60 8.04 1.23
CA ILE A 221 3.78 8.39 0.41
C ILE A 221 3.40 9.22 -0.83
N GLU A 222 2.18 9.12 -1.34
CA GLU A 222 1.73 9.90 -2.50
C GLU A 222 1.50 11.39 -2.18
N ALA A 223 1.48 11.73 -0.89
CA ALA A 223 1.56 13.12 -0.40
C ALA A 223 2.98 13.52 0.06
N GLY A 224 3.99 12.66 -0.16
CA GLY A 224 5.36 12.84 0.31
C GLY A 224 5.63 12.36 1.74
N GLY A 225 4.64 11.75 2.40
CA GLY A 225 4.74 11.30 3.79
C GLY A 225 5.77 10.18 4.00
N LYS A 226 6.49 10.25 5.11
CA LYS A 226 7.44 9.19 5.52
C LYS A 226 6.73 7.97 6.08
N ALA A 227 5.64 8.17 6.78
CA ALA A 227 4.80 7.11 7.36
C ALA A 227 3.35 7.55 7.36
N GLY A 228 2.42 6.60 7.26
CA GLY A 228 0.99 6.83 7.45
C GLY A 228 0.54 6.01 8.65
N LEU A 229 0.24 6.65 9.77
CA LEU A 229 0.06 6.02 11.07
C LEU A 229 -1.41 6.03 11.49
N ILE A 230 -1.88 4.91 12.01
CA ILE A 230 -3.19 4.79 12.67
C ILE A 230 -2.95 4.12 14.02
N GLU A 231 -3.50 4.69 15.08
CA GLU A 231 -3.39 4.13 16.43
C GLU A 231 -4.05 2.75 16.50
N VAL A 232 -3.44 1.88 17.30
CA VAL A 232 -3.98 0.53 17.55
C VAL A 232 -5.26 0.64 18.37
N ASP A 233 -6.32 0.03 17.87
CA ASP A 233 -7.61 -0.12 18.55
C ASP A 233 -8.08 -1.59 18.50
N ASP A 234 -9.32 -1.84 18.92
CA ASP A 234 -9.86 -3.20 18.94
C ASP A 234 -9.96 -3.84 17.55
N VAL A 235 -10.14 -3.05 16.48
CA VAL A 235 -10.15 -3.53 15.08
C VAL A 235 -8.75 -4.02 14.71
N THR A 236 -7.72 -3.25 15.04
CA THR A 236 -6.32 -3.61 14.78
C THR A 236 -5.90 -4.84 15.60
N ARG A 237 -6.27 -4.88 16.91
CA ARG A 237 -5.98 -6.05 17.75
C ARG A 237 -6.65 -7.32 17.24
N ALA A 238 -7.93 -7.25 16.87
CA ALA A 238 -8.66 -8.38 16.29
C ALA A 238 -8.04 -8.85 14.96
N TYR A 239 -7.51 -7.94 14.16
CA TYR A 239 -6.81 -8.29 12.93
C TYR A 239 -5.47 -9.00 13.20
N MET A 240 -4.68 -8.55 14.19
CA MET A 240 -3.40 -9.14 14.55
C MET A 240 -3.54 -10.46 15.32
N ASP A 241 -4.66 -10.67 16.00
CA ASP A 241 -4.92 -11.90 16.77
C ASP A 241 -4.86 -13.15 15.86
N GLY A 242 -4.09 -14.15 16.28
CA GLY A 242 -3.82 -15.36 15.51
C GLY A 242 -2.98 -15.16 14.24
N ARG A 243 -2.44 -13.95 14.02
CA ARG A 243 -1.48 -13.64 12.95
C ARG A 243 -0.11 -13.30 13.50
N THR A 244 -0.03 -12.31 14.36
CA THR A 244 1.24 -11.86 14.96
C THR A 244 1.49 -12.63 16.25
N GLU A 245 2.40 -13.63 16.17
CA GLU A 245 2.70 -14.53 17.31
C GLU A 245 3.73 -13.96 18.28
N ARG A 246 4.53 -12.98 17.84
CA ARG A 246 5.54 -12.33 18.68
C ARG A 246 4.95 -11.19 19.50
N PRO A 247 5.56 -10.83 20.66
CA PRO A 247 5.17 -9.65 21.40
C PRO A 247 5.29 -8.38 20.55
N TYR A 248 4.37 -7.45 20.76
CA TYR A 248 4.36 -6.12 20.14
C TYR A 248 4.04 -5.04 21.19
N VAL A 249 4.31 -3.79 20.87
CA VAL A 249 4.07 -2.63 21.75
C VAL A 249 3.13 -1.65 21.05
N GLU A 250 2.07 -1.25 21.75
CA GLU A 250 1.15 -0.24 21.24
C GLU A 250 1.62 1.15 21.68
N TYR A 251 1.84 2.03 20.71
CA TYR A 251 2.15 3.44 20.95
C TYR A 251 0.97 4.30 20.56
N HIS A 252 0.69 5.30 21.37
CA HIS A 252 -0.33 6.31 21.15
C HIS A 252 0.30 7.68 21.30
N SER A 253 -0.17 8.65 20.53
CA SER A 253 0.24 10.04 20.71
C SER A 253 -0.22 10.56 22.07
N ASP A 254 0.63 11.36 22.70
CA ASP A 254 0.22 12.01 23.97
C ASP A 254 -0.89 13.04 23.70
N PRO A 255 -1.82 13.26 24.63
CA PRO A 255 -2.91 14.24 24.44
C PRO A 255 -2.43 15.65 24.09
N ASP A 256 -1.25 16.02 24.62
CA ASP A 256 -0.63 17.33 24.42
C ASP A 256 0.52 17.27 23.38
N ALA A 257 0.59 16.22 22.57
CA ALA A 257 1.60 16.09 21.51
C ALA A 257 1.50 17.26 20.52
N ALA A 258 2.65 17.76 20.09
CA ALA A 258 2.71 18.86 19.12
C ALA A 258 2.67 18.33 17.68
N TYR A 259 1.69 18.77 16.91
CA TYR A 259 1.58 18.49 15.49
C TYR A 259 1.98 19.72 14.67
N ALA A 260 2.68 19.52 13.55
CA ALA A 260 3.03 20.60 12.62
C ALA A 260 1.77 21.25 12.04
N ARG A 261 0.73 20.46 11.79
CA ARG A 261 -0.60 20.92 11.41
C ARG A 261 -1.65 19.87 11.77
N VAL A 262 -2.86 20.36 12.08
CA VAL A 262 -4.06 19.55 12.29
C VAL A 262 -5.05 19.88 11.17
N TYR A 263 -5.60 18.84 10.55
CA TYR A 263 -6.66 18.94 9.56
C TYR A 263 -7.91 18.28 10.13
N ASP A 264 -8.95 19.07 10.38
CA ASP A 264 -10.26 18.59 10.77
C ASP A 264 -11.13 18.43 9.53
N ILE A 265 -11.58 17.19 9.25
CA ILE A 265 -12.30 16.82 8.03
C ILE A 265 -13.64 16.24 8.44
N ASP A 266 -14.73 16.77 7.89
CA ASP A 266 -16.06 16.19 7.99
C ASP A 266 -16.19 15.05 6.97
N ALA A 267 -16.32 13.81 7.46
CA ALA A 267 -16.44 12.61 6.65
C ALA A 267 -17.62 12.67 5.66
N ALA A 268 -18.70 13.35 6.01
CA ALA A 268 -19.88 13.50 5.16
C ALA A 268 -19.62 14.33 3.88
N THR A 269 -18.55 15.10 3.86
CA THR A 269 -18.18 15.92 2.67
C THR A 269 -17.39 15.15 1.62
N ILE A 270 -16.86 13.97 1.99
CA ILE A 270 -16.06 13.12 1.10
C ILE A 270 -16.99 12.39 0.13
N GLN A 271 -16.66 12.42 -1.15
CA GLN A 271 -17.42 11.78 -2.22
C GLN A 271 -16.56 10.71 -2.91
N PRO A 272 -17.16 9.74 -3.63
CA PRO A 272 -16.42 8.86 -4.51
C PRO A 272 -15.53 9.68 -5.44
N THR A 273 -14.22 9.41 -5.39
CA THR A 273 -13.19 10.30 -5.92
C THR A 273 -12.37 9.60 -7.01
N VAL A 274 -12.04 10.35 -8.06
CA VAL A 274 -11.10 9.91 -9.11
C VAL A 274 -9.94 10.89 -9.17
N ALA A 275 -8.71 10.35 -9.15
CA ALA A 275 -7.51 11.14 -9.44
C ALA A 275 -7.17 11.06 -10.92
N PHE A 276 -7.16 12.19 -11.57
CA PHE A 276 -6.88 12.35 -13.00
C PHE A 276 -5.37 12.29 -13.28
N PRO A 277 -4.94 11.88 -14.49
CA PRO A 277 -3.54 11.91 -14.90
C PRO A 277 -2.96 13.35 -14.82
N HIS A 278 -1.67 13.54 -14.50
CA HIS A 278 -0.68 12.50 -14.19
C HIS A 278 -0.15 12.68 -12.75
N LEU A 279 -1.04 13.07 -11.81
CA LEU A 279 -0.71 13.23 -10.40
C LEU A 279 -1.86 12.68 -9.53
N PRO A 280 -1.56 11.96 -8.45
CA PRO A 280 -2.59 11.49 -7.50
C PRO A 280 -3.39 12.64 -6.84
N SER A 281 -2.86 13.86 -6.84
CA SER A 281 -3.54 15.06 -6.31
C SER A 281 -4.53 15.72 -7.28
N ASN A 282 -4.58 15.30 -8.55
CA ASN A 282 -5.57 15.81 -9.50
C ASN A 282 -6.95 15.19 -9.27
N THR A 283 -7.47 15.33 -8.06
CA THR A 283 -8.70 14.65 -7.64
C THR A 283 -9.95 15.44 -8.03
N ARG A 284 -11.00 14.71 -8.39
CA ARG A 284 -12.35 15.22 -8.64
C ARG A 284 -13.39 14.20 -8.17
N PRO A 285 -14.61 14.62 -7.82
CA PRO A 285 -15.72 13.69 -7.67
C PRO A 285 -15.89 12.82 -8.92
N ALA A 286 -16.07 11.51 -8.74
CA ALA A 286 -16.20 10.56 -9.85
C ALA A 286 -17.39 10.93 -10.80
N ALA A 287 -18.45 11.49 -10.24
CA ALA A 287 -19.60 12.02 -11.01
C ALA A 287 -19.22 13.07 -12.06
N GLN A 288 -18.09 13.74 -11.93
CA GLN A 288 -17.59 14.73 -12.88
C GLN A 288 -16.67 14.14 -13.96
N ALA A 289 -16.46 12.82 -13.98
CA ALA A 289 -15.57 12.13 -14.89
C ALA A 289 -16.31 11.26 -15.95
N ARG A 290 -17.63 11.35 -16.01
CA ARG A 290 -18.48 10.49 -16.87
C ARG A 290 -18.22 10.61 -18.38
N ASP A 291 -17.54 11.65 -18.82
CA ASP A 291 -17.11 11.86 -20.22
C ASP A 291 -15.80 11.15 -20.57
N VAL A 292 -15.11 10.56 -19.59
CA VAL A 292 -13.85 9.87 -19.80
C VAL A 292 -14.09 8.42 -20.21
N VAL A 293 -13.96 8.13 -21.51
CA VAL A 293 -13.99 6.77 -22.06
C VAL A 293 -12.71 6.04 -21.70
N ILE A 294 -12.81 4.76 -21.32
CA ILE A 294 -11.68 3.93 -20.89
C ILE A 294 -11.50 2.69 -21.78
N ASP A 295 -10.27 2.21 -21.88
CA ASP A 295 -9.88 0.99 -22.58
C ASP A 295 -9.61 -0.16 -21.61
N GLN A 296 -9.33 0.15 -20.35
CA GLN A 296 -8.96 -0.84 -19.34
C GLN A 296 -9.45 -0.45 -17.95
N ALA A 297 -9.85 -1.46 -17.17
CA ALA A 297 -10.04 -1.35 -15.73
C ALA A 297 -9.10 -2.33 -15.00
N VAL A 298 -8.46 -1.88 -13.93
CA VAL A 298 -7.58 -2.72 -13.10
C VAL A 298 -8.06 -2.67 -11.66
N ILE A 299 -8.45 -3.82 -11.12
CA ILE A 299 -8.93 -3.99 -9.73
C ILE A 299 -7.95 -4.88 -9.00
N GLY A 300 -7.26 -4.32 -8.00
CA GLY A 300 -6.21 -5.01 -7.27
C GLY A 300 -5.09 -4.07 -6.85
N SER A 301 -3.94 -4.59 -6.53
CA SER A 301 -2.72 -3.93 -6.03
C SER A 301 -2.53 -4.02 -4.51
N CYS A 302 -1.40 -3.51 -4.01
CA CYS A 302 -1.16 -3.39 -2.56
C CYS A 302 -2.14 -2.43 -1.87
N THR A 303 -2.74 -1.50 -2.62
CA THR A 303 -3.71 -0.55 -2.10
C THR A 303 -5.08 -1.21 -1.94
N ASN A 304 -5.61 -1.81 -3.02
CA ASN A 304 -6.99 -2.32 -3.09
C ASN A 304 -7.05 -3.69 -3.80
N GLY A 305 -6.44 -4.69 -3.21
CA GLY A 305 -6.50 -6.08 -3.68
C GLY A 305 -6.86 -7.07 -2.57
N ARG A 306 -7.32 -6.57 -1.41
CA ARG A 306 -7.72 -7.38 -0.25
C ARG A 306 -9.15 -7.88 -0.43
N ILE A 307 -9.60 -8.69 0.50
CA ILE A 307 -10.91 -9.37 0.34
C ILE A 307 -12.09 -8.40 0.33
N ALA A 308 -12.06 -7.34 1.11
CA ALA A 308 -13.09 -6.31 1.10
C ALA A 308 -13.21 -5.64 -0.28
N ASP A 309 -12.08 -5.34 -0.92
CA ASP A 309 -12.00 -4.77 -2.26
C ASP A 309 -12.60 -5.71 -3.32
N MET A 310 -12.27 -7.01 -3.22
CA MET A 310 -12.81 -8.04 -4.13
C MET A 310 -14.32 -8.18 -3.98
N ARG A 311 -14.83 -8.15 -2.75
CA ARG A 311 -16.28 -8.18 -2.47
C ARG A 311 -16.99 -6.96 -3.03
N GLN A 312 -16.42 -5.76 -2.87
CA GLN A 312 -16.97 -4.53 -3.44
C GLN A 312 -17.07 -4.60 -4.96
N ALA A 313 -15.98 -4.97 -5.63
CA ALA A 313 -15.96 -5.12 -7.08
C ALA A 313 -16.96 -6.18 -7.57
N ALA A 314 -17.01 -7.33 -6.91
CA ALA A 314 -17.94 -8.41 -7.25
C ALA A 314 -19.40 -8.01 -7.04
N CYS A 315 -19.70 -7.21 -6.02
CA CYS A 315 -21.06 -6.69 -5.79
C CYS A 315 -21.55 -5.88 -7.01
N VAL A 316 -20.70 -5.02 -7.55
CA VAL A 316 -21.00 -4.21 -8.73
C VAL A 316 -21.09 -5.05 -10.01
N LEU A 317 -20.19 -6.02 -10.18
CA LEU A 317 -20.08 -6.84 -11.41
C LEU A 317 -21.14 -7.96 -11.48
N ARG A 318 -21.76 -8.33 -10.37
CA ARG A 318 -22.69 -9.48 -10.30
C ARG A 318 -23.87 -9.32 -11.25
N GLY A 319 -24.01 -10.28 -12.17
CA GLY A 319 -25.08 -10.30 -13.17
C GLY A 319 -24.88 -9.32 -14.33
N ARG A 320 -23.72 -8.64 -14.37
CA ARG A 320 -23.39 -7.68 -15.44
C ARG A 320 -22.20 -8.19 -16.27
N LYS A 321 -21.97 -7.55 -17.40
CA LYS A 321 -20.83 -7.83 -18.28
C LYS A 321 -19.97 -6.59 -18.44
N VAL A 322 -18.68 -6.77 -18.45
CA VAL A 322 -17.72 -5.72 -18.83
C VAL A 322 -18.03 -5.24 -20.26
N HIS A 323 -17.94 -3.95 -20.46
CA HIS A 323 -18.16 -3.33 -21.77
C HIS A 323 -17.25 -3.97 -22.85
N PRO A 324 -17.76 -4.28 -24.07
CA PRO A 324 -17.00 -5.02 -25.07
C PRO A 324 -15.66 -4.39 -25.48
N CYS A 325 -15.52 -3.07 -25.31
CA CYS A 325 -14.29 -2.33 -25.62
C CYS A 325 -13.35 -2.20 -24.43
N VAL A 326 -13.66 -2.75 -23.26
CA VAL A 326 -12.85 -2.62 -22.04
C VAL A 326 -12.24 -3.94 -21.65
N ARG A 327 -10.97 -3.93 -21.30
CA ARG A 327 -10.28 -5.04 -20.62
C ARG A 327 -10.41 -4.83 -19.12
N CYS A 328 -11.05 -5.73 -18.39
CA CYS A 328 -11.08 -5.70 -16.93
C CYS A 328 -10.15 -6.76 -16.36
N ILE A 329 -9.16 -6.34 -15.58
CA ILE A 329 -8.18 -7.21 -14.94
C ILE A 329 -8.40 -7.15 -13.43
N VAL A 330 -8.60 -8.34 -12.80
CA VAL A 330 -8.79 -8.49 -11.35
C VAL A 330 -7.62 -9.23 -10.77
N ILE A 331 -7.02 -8.69 -9.70
CA ILE A 331 -5.80 -9.22 -9.08
C ILE A 331 -6.01 -9.30 -7.56
N PRO A 332 -6.43 -10.44 -7.02
CA PRO A 332 -6.41 -10.68 -5.58
C PRO A 332 -4.98 -10.54 -5.03
N ALA A 333 -4.80 -9.81 -3.93
CA ALA A 333 -3.45 -9.40 -3.50
C ALA A 333 -2.59 -10.55 -2.97
N THR A 334 -3.18 -11.64 -2.46
CA THR A 334 -2.44 -12.79 -1.91
C THR A 334 -3.09 -14.11 -2.32
N GLN A 335 -2.36 -15.21 -2.17
CA GLN A 335 -2.91 -16.55 -2.38
C GLN A 335 -4.07 -16.89 -1.42
N LYS A 336 -4.05 -16.32 -0.22
CA LYS A 336 -5.14 -16.49 0.75
C LYS A 336 -6.40 -15.74 0.29
N VAL A 337 -6.25 -14.47 -0.14
CA VAL A 337 -7.36 -13.71 -0.73
C VAL A 337 -7.89 -14.40 -1.99
N TYR A 338 -6.99 -14.91 -2.86
CA TYR A 338 -7.39 -15.66 -4.05
C TYR A 338 -8.24 -16.88 -3.70
N ARG A 339 -7.81 -17.68 -2.71
CA ARG A 339 -8.57 -18.84 -2.20
C ARG A 339 -9.92 -18.40 -1.63
N GLN A 340 -9.94 -17.35 -0.83
CA GLN A 340 -11.18 -16.82 -0.25
C GLN A 340 -12.16 -16.35 -1.33
N CYS A 341 -11.66 -15.73 -2.41
CA CYS A 341 -12.50 -15.39 -3.57
C CYS A 341 -13.14 -16.63 -4.23
N ILE A 342 -12.45 -17.76 -4.25
CA ILE A 342 -13.02 -19.04 -4.74
C ILE A 342 -14.10 -19.53 -3.77
N GLU A 343 -13.80 -19.58 -2.48
CA GLU A 343 -14.69 -20.08 -1.43
C GLU A 343 -16.00 -19.28 -1.33
N GLU A 344 -15.93 -17.95 -1.58
CA GLU A 344 -17.09 -17.05 -1.58
C GLU A 344 -17.80 -16.95 -2.95
N GLY A 345 -17.32 -17.68 -3.97
CA GLY A 345 -17.90 -17.64 -5.32
C GLY A 345 -17.67 -16.31 -6.07
N LEU A 346 -16.72 -15.47 -5.62
CA LEU A 346 -16.40 -14.21 -6.27
C LEU A 346 -15.68 -14.43 -7.62
N MET A 347 -14.93 -15.52 -7.75
CA MET A 347 -14.27 -15.91 -9.01
C MET A 347 -15.29 -16.14 -10.13
N ASP A 348 -16.39 -16.83 -9.84
CA ASP A 348 -17.45 -17.05 -10.82
C ASP A 348 -18.06 -15.71 -11.26
N VAL A 349 -18.28 -14.77 -10.32
CA VAL A 349 -18.78 -13.42 -10.65
C VAL A 349 -17.84 -12.69 -11.60
N PHE A 350 -16.51 -12.73 -11.34
CA PHE A 350 -15.54 -12.07 -12.21
C PHE A 350 -15.47 -12.70 -13.60
N LEU A 351 -15.44 -14.03 -13.67
CA LEU A 351 -15.39 -14.76 -14.94
C LEU A 351 -16.70 -14.57 -15.73
N ASP A 352 -17.84 -14.65 -15.07
CA ASP A 352 -19.13 -14.38 -15.68
C ASP A 352 -19.22 -12.94 -16.20
N ALA A 353 -18.62 -11.97 -15.50
CA ALA A 353 -18.55 -10.60 -15.97
C ALA A 353 -17.57 -10.39 -17.16
N ASN A 354 -16.86 -11.39 -17.63
CA ASN A 354 -15.77 -11.33 -18.63
C ASN A 354 -14.52 -10.61 -18.14
N CYS A 355 -14.19 -10.68 -16.85
CA CYS A 355 -12.93 -10.20 -16.33
C CYS A 355 -11.80 -11.22 -16.54
N ALA A 356 -10.58 -10.73 -16.75
CA ALA A 356 -9.37 -11.54 -16.67
C ALA A 356 -8.89 -11.57 -15.21
N VAL A 357 -8.98 -12.72 -14.55
CA VAL A 357 -8.49 -12.87 -13.17
C VAL A 357 -7.05 -13.38 -13.18
N SER A 358 -6.17 -12.69 -12.47
CA SER A 358 -4.75 -13.02 -12.38
C SER A 358 -4.38 -13.65 -11.05
N THR A 359 -3.24 -14.35 -11.03
CA THR A 359 -2.54 -14.68 -9.79
C THR A 359 -2.08 -13.40 -9.08
N PRO A 360 -1.84 -13.43 -7.74
CA PRO A 360 -1.32 -12.29 -7.00
C PRO A 360 -0.01 -11.77 -7.60
N THR A 361 0.01 -10.49 -7.95
CA THR A 361 1.20 -9.80 -8.46
C THR A 361 0.99 -8.30 -8.38
N CYS A 362 2.07 -7.52 -8.24
CA CYS A 362 2.05 -6.07 -8.38
C CYS A 362 1.80 -5.62 -9.83
N GLY A 363 2.09 -6.49 -10.80
CA GLY A 363 1.71 -6.49 -12.21
C GLY A 363 1.63 -5.13 -12.90
N PRO A 364 0.41 -4.69 -13.23
CA PRO A 364 0.22 -3.46 -14.02
C PRO A 364 0.58 -2.19 -13.26
N CYS A 365 0.61 -2.19 -11.93
CA CYS A 365 0.83 -0.98 -11.11
C CYS A 365 2.09 -0.19 -11.51
N LEU A 366 3.14 -0.88 -11.96
CA LEU A 366 4.39 -0.25 -12.43
C LEU A 366 4.67 -0.46 -13.92
N GLY A 367 3.70 -0.99 -14.68
CA GLY A 367 3.92 -1.35 -16.10
C GLY A 367 4.94 -2.48 -16.28
N GLY A 368 5.11 -3.32 -15.25
CA GLY A 368 6.19 -4.30 -15.17
C GLY A 368 5.85 -5.70 -15.64
N TYR A 369 4.57 -6.09 -15.68
CA TYR A 369 4.20 -7.48 -15.94
C TYR A 369 3.06 -7.62 -16.95
N MET A 370 1.81 -7.40 -16.58
CA MET A 370 0.64 -7.54 -17.45
C MET A 370 -0.21 -6.27 -17.43
N GLY A 371 -1.22 -6.17 -18.32
CA GLY A 371 -2.11 -5.02 -18.37
C GLY A 371 -1.40 -3.73 -18.75
N ILE A 372 -0.31 -3.83 -19.51
CA ILE A 372 0.46 -2.68 -20.00
C ILE A 372 -0.37 -1.94 -21.04
N LEU A 373 -0.44 -0.62 -20.90
CA LEU A 373 -1.18 0.27 -21.79
C LEU A 373 -0.34 0.64 -23.02
N ALA A 374 -0.98 0.64 -24.17
CA ALA A 374 -0.43 1.20 -25.40
C ALA A 374 -0.59 2.73 -25.46
N ALA A 375 -0.02 3.35 -26.49
CA ALA A 375 -0.11 4.79 -26.70
C ALA A 375 -1.57 5.28 -26.77
N GLY A 376 -1.90 6.29 -25.98
CA GLY A 376 -3.21 6.93 -25.93
C GLY A 376 -4.31 6.12 -25.22
N GLU A 377 -4.04 4.91 -24.73
CA GLU A 377 -5.01 4.14 -23.96
C GLU A 377 -5.26 4.74 -22.56
N ARG A 378 -6.47 4.57 -22.06
CA ARG A 378 -6.94 5.06 -20.78
C ARG A 378 -7.34 3.92 -19.86
N ALA A 379 -6.85 3.94 -18.62
CA ALA A 379 -7.25 2.97 -17.61
C ALA A 379 -7.80 3.64 -16.36
N VAL A 380 -8.88 3.07 -15.80
CA VAL A 380 -9.26 3.32 -14.41
C VAL A 380 -8.66 2.20 -13.56
N ALA A 381 -8.04 2.55 -12.44
CA ALA A 381 -7.30 1.58 -11.63
C ALA A 381 -7.43 1.83 -10.13
N THR A 382 -7.44 0.76 -9.36
CA THR A 382 -7.37 0.84 -7.89
C THR A 382 -5.93 0.89 -7.37
N THR A 383 -4.95 1.05 -8.26
CA THR A 383 -3.54 1.25 -7.92
C THR A 383 -3.32 2.59 -7.20
N ASN A 384 -2.08 2.89 -6.85
CA ASN A 384 -1.74 4.07 -6.03
C ASN A 384 -1.10 5.22 -6.81
N ARG A 385 -0.58 4.99 -8.01
CA ARG A 385 0.15 5.98 -8.83
C ARG A 385 -0.37 6.06 -10.24
N ASN A 386 -0.39 7.28 -10.78
CA ASN A 386 -0.82 7.58 -12.14
C ASN A 386 0.12 8.55 -12.88
N PHE A 387 1.41 8.54 -12.52
CA PHE A 387 2.43 9.35 -13.20
C PHE A 387 2.57 8.98 -14.68
N VAL A 388 3.15 9.87 -15.47
CA VAL A 388 3.44 9.65 -16.90
C VAL A 388 4.15 8.31 -17.09
N GLY A 389 3.62 7.45 -17.96
CA GLY A 389 4.19 6.14 -18.30
C GLY A 389 4.11 5.09 -17.17
N ARG A 390 3.37 5.36 -16.09
CA ARG A 390 3.33 4.46 -14.93
C ARG A 390 2.82 3.05 -15.25
N MET A 391 1.85 2.94 -16.16
CA MET A 391 1.23 1.65 -16.52
C MET A 391 1.57 1.20 -17.96
N GLY A 392 2.51 1.85 -18.63
CA GLY A 392 2.87 1.51 -20.01
C GLY A 392 3.42 2.67 -20.80
N ASP A 393 2.84 2.94 -21.99
CA ASP A 393 3.28 4.01 -22.87
C ASP A 393 3.18 5.39 -22.17
N PRO A 394 4.17 6.28 -22.34
CA PRO A 394 4.14 7.63 -21.75
C PRO A 394 2.93 8.49 -22.11
N THR A 395 2.25 8.19 -23.21
CA THR A 395 1.03 8.89 -23.65
C THR A 395 -0.26 8.26 -23.12
N SER A 396 -0.16 7.15 -22.39
CA SER A 396 -1.30 6.54 -21.74
C SER A 396 -1.71 7.30 -20.48
N GLU A 397 -2.98 7.18 -20.13
CA GLU A 397 -3.58 7.89 -19.00
C GLU A 397 -4.11 6.89 -17.96
N VAL A 398 -3.77 7.09 -16.70
CA VAL A 398 -4.28 6.27 -15.58
C VAL A 398 -5.08 7.15 -14.63
N TYR A 399 -6.29 6.70 -14.33
CA TYR A 399 -7.22 7.33 -13.40
C TYR A 399 -7.34 6.46 -12.15
N LEU A 400 -7.05 7.02 -10.97
CA LEU A 400 -7.12 6.26 -9.71
C LEU A 400 -8.51 6.36 -9.09
N SER A 401 -9.05 5.24 -8.64
CA SER A 401 -10.37 5.20 -8.00
C SER A 401 -10.50 4.05 -7.01
N SER A 402 -11.64 4.00 -6.31
CA SER A 402 -12.05 2.87 -5.48
C SER A 402 -12.46 1.65 -6.33
N PRO A 403 -12.51 0.43 -5.73
CA PRO A 403 -12.91 -0.79 -6.44
C PRO A 403 -14.31 -0.71 -7.04
N ALA A 404 -15.25 -0.08 -6.34
CA ALA A 404 -16.62 0.05 -6.82
C ALA A 404 -16.71 0.96 -8.06
N VAL A 405 -15.99 2.08 -8.07
CA VAL A 405 -15.90 2.99 -9.23
C VAL A 405 -15.21 2.30 -10.40
N ALA A 406 -14.10 1.59 -10.17
CA ALA A 406 -13.40 0.86 -11.22
C ALA A 406 -14.28 -0.25 -11.84
N ALA A 407 -15.01 -1.00 -11.02
CA ALA A 407 -15.92 -2.03 -11.49
C ALA A 407 -17.11 -1.46 -12.28
N ALA A 408 -17.73 -0.37 -11.82
CA ALA A 408 -18.80 0.31 -12.53
C ALA A 408 -18.32 0.85 -13.89
N SER A 409 -17.14 1.48 -13.90
CA SER A 409 -16.52 2.00 -15.11
C SER A 409 -16.23 0.89 -16.13
N ALA A 410 -15.82 -0.30 -15.66
CA ALA A 410 -15.59 -1.45 -16.53
C ALA A 410 -16.88 -1.89 -17.27
N VAL A 411 -18.02 -1.82 -16.61
CA VAL A 411 -19.33 -2.16 -17.21
C VAL A 411 -19.80 -1.06 -18.15
N LEU A 412 -19.65 0.20 -17.77
CA LEU A 412 -20.12 1.37 -18.53
C LEU A 412 -19.28 1.67 -19.78
N GLY A 413 -17.98 1.34 -19.76
CA GLY A 413 -17.03 1.73 -20.82
C GLY A 413 -16.47 3.14 -20.67
N HIS A 414 -16.87 3.84 -19.63
CA HIS A 414 -16.37 5.17 -19.23
C HIS A 414 -16.36 5.27 -17.71
N ILE A 415 -15.67 6.27 -17.16
CA ILE A 415 -15.67 6.46 -15.69
C ILE A 415 -17.11 6.76 -15.22
N GLY A 416 -17.57 6.00 -14.23
CA GLY A 416 -18.89 6.14 -13.65
C GLY A 416 -19.03 5.49 -12.29
N LEU A 417 -20.19 5.66 -11.71
CA LEU A 417 -20.56 5.20 -10.37
C LEU A 417 -21.46 3.96 -10.44
N PRO A 418 -21.54 3.13 -9.38
CA PRO A 418 -22.47 1.99 -9.35
C PRO A 418 -23.93 2.38 -9.63
N GLU A 419 -24.36 3.56 -9.21
CA GLU A 419 -25.69 4.11 -9.46
C GLU A 419 -25.98 4.46 -10.93
N ASP A 420 -24.95 4.56 -11.76
CA ASP A 420 -25.11 4.80 -13.20
C ASP A 420 -25.42 3.50 -13.98
N LEU A 421 -25.48 2.35 -13.30
CA LEU A 421 -25.71 1.03 -13.89
C LEU A 421 -27.19 0.59 -13.91
N ASP A 422 -28.07 1.37 -13.30
CA ASP A 422 -29.51 1.08 -13.17
C ASP A 422 -30.34 1.61 -14.37
#